data_721ddcdfa2c8e7e7742bd735ef9f90de
#
_entry.id   721ddcdfa2c8e7e7742bd735ef9f90de
#
_cell.length_a   1.000
_cell.length_b   1.000
_cell.length_c   1.000
_cell.angle_alpha   90.00
_cell.angle_beta   90.00
_cell.angle_gamma   90.00
#
_symmetry.space_group_name_H-M   'P 1'
#
loop_
_entity.id
_entity.type
_entity.pdbx_description
1 polymer ?
#
loop_
_entity_poly.entity_id
_entity_poly.type
_entity_poly.pdbx_seq_one_letter_code
_entity_poly.pdbx_strand_id
1 'polypeptide(L)'
;MYTAKTGLYAKGRLKTGEMNRTEAAYRDHLEAEKRSGRILAFWFEHIKLKIADNACGYTPDFMVMRADGVIELHEVKGSLRIFQEDAKVKAKVCADMYPFPVKVVWPRKKKDGGGWEEMQY
;
A
#
# COMPACT_ATOMS: atom_id res chain seq x y z
N MET A 1 -17.46 -15.05 0.24
CA MET A 1 -16.92 -15.24 -0.37
C MET A 1 -16.48 -15.64 -1.13
N TYR A 2 -16.16 -15.44 -1.29
CA TYR A 2 -15.61 -15.86 -2.35
C TYR A 2 -14.73 -16.83 -2.42
N THR A 3 -14.56 -17.33 -2.28
CA THR A 3 -13.91 -18.20 -2.50
C THR A 3 -13.53 -18.62 -3.03
N ALA A 4 -13.26 -18.73 -3.02
CA ALA A 4 -12.73 -19.12 -3.64
C ALA A 4 -12.65 -19.36 -4.08
N LYS A 5 -12.62 -19.47 -4.19
CA LYS A 5 -12.25 -19.68 -4.80
C LYS A 5 -11.65 -19.88 -5.17
N THR A 6 -11.46 -20.62 -4.97
CA THR A 6 -10.80 -20.53 -5.49
C THR A 6 -10.08 -19.95 -6.48
N GLY A 7 -10.04 -20.22 -7.55
CA GLY A 7 -9.28 -19.51 -8.53
C GLY A 7 -8.90 -18.09 -8.17
N LEU A 8 -9.49 -17.60 -7.13
CA LEU A 8 -9.20 -16.26 -6.64
C LEU A 8 -7.75 -16.07 -6.25
N TYR A 9 -7.07 -17.12 -5.91
CA TYR A 9 -5.69 -17.03 -5.45
C TYR A 9 -4.69 -17.49 -6.49
N ALA A 10 -5.14 -17.67 -7.72
CA ALA A 10 -4.22 -18.04 -8.80
C ALA A 10 -3.20 -16.92 -9.04
N LYS A 11 -2.06 -17.31 -9.62
CA LYS A 11 -1.01 -16.39 -10.05
C LYS A 11 -0.42 -15.56 -8.92
N GLY A 12 -0.15 -16.23 -7.81
CA GLY A 12 0.59 -15.62 -6.72
C GLY A 12 -0.20 -14.73 -5.80
N ARG A 13 -1.51 -14.71 -5.93
CA ARG A 13 -2.30 -13.97 -4.96
C ARG A 13 -2.19 -14.63 -3.59
N LEU A 14 -1.98 -13.81 -2.57
CA LEU A 14 -1.84 -14.28 -1.20
C LEU A 14 -3.13 -14.05 -0.44
N LYS A 15 -3.31 -14.79 0.62
CA LYS A 15 -4.42 -14.56 1.55
C LYS A 15 -4.26 -13.21 2.20
N THR A 16 -5.39 -12.64 2.64
CA THR A 16 -5.39 -11.41 3.42
C THR A 16 -4.49 -11.57 4.64
N GLY A 17 -3.67 -10.58 4.88
CA GLY A 17 -2.74 -10.57 6.01
C GLY A 17 -1.37 -11.14 5.69
N GLU A 18 -1.18 -11.74 4.50
CA GLU A 18 0.13 -12.24 4.08
C GLU A 18 0.78 -11.25 3.12
N MET A 19 2.07 -11.03 3.32
CA MET A 19 2.83 -10.12 2.48
C MET A 19 3.48 -10.85 1.32
N ASN A 20 3.42 -10.26 0.12
CA ASN A 20 4.26 -10.73 -0.97
C ASN A 20 5.69 -10.22 -0.75
N ARG A 21 6.61 -10.61 -1.66
CA ARG A 21 8.03 -10.27 -1.48
C ARG A 21 8.29 -8.76 -1.51
N THR A 22 7.61 -8.05 -2.39
CA THR A 22 7.77 -6.61 -2.50
C THR A 22 7.23 -5.90 -1.25
N GLU A 23 6.08 -6.34 -0.76
CA GLU A 23 5.51 -5.79 0.47
C GLU A 23 6.41 -6.07 1.67
N ALA A 24 6.99 -7.27 1.76
CA ALA A 24 7.90 -7.60 2.84
C ALA A 24 9.16 -6.73 2.80
N ALA A 25 9.68 -6.47 1.60
CA ALA A 25 10.82 -5.58 1.45
C ALA A 25 10.46 -4.14 1.87
N TYR A 26 9.26 -3.70 1.54
CA TYR A 26 8.81 -2.37 1.94
C TYR A 26 8.62 -2.29 3.46
N ARG A 27 8.12 -3.35 4.08
CA ARG A 27 8.03 -3.42 5.54
C ARG A 27 9.41 -3.22 6.16
N ASP A 28 10.44 -3.84 5.62
CA ASP A 28 11.80 -3.68 6.13
C ASP A 28 12.28 -2.23 5.99
N HIS A 29 11.90 -1.58 4.90
CA HIS A 29 12.17 -0.16 4.71
C HIS A 29 11.46 0.67 5.78
N LEU A 30 10.20 0.40 6.06
CA LEU A 30 9.43 1.12 7.07
C LEU A 30 9.98 0.87 8.47
N GLU A 31 10.46 -0.34 8.75
CA GLU A 31 11.14 -0.64 10.03
C GLU A 31 12.38 0.24 10.21
N ALA A 32 13.17 0.41 9.15
CA ALA A 32 14.35 1.27 9.20
C ALA A 32 13.95 2.74 9.41
N GLU A 33 12.89 3.18 8.73
CA GLU A 33 12.36 4.53 8.91
C GLU A 33 11.88 4.77 10.33
N LYS A 34 11.26 3.77 10.93
CA LYS A 34 10.79 3.85 12.31
C LYS A 34 11.97 3.94 13.27
N ARG A 35 13.01 3.12 13.07
CA ARG A 35 14.19 3.16 13.93
C ARG A 35 14.93 4.50 13.85
N SER A 36 14.89 5.15 12.69
CA SER A 36 15.54 6.44 12.49
C SER A 36 14.70 7.63 12.99
N GLY A 37 13.45 7.38 13.38
CA GLY A 37 12.55 8.42 13.86
C GLY A 37 11.83 9.20 12.78
N ARG A 38 11.97 8.80 11.52
CA ARG A 38 11.26 9.48 10.42
C ARG A 38 9.77 9.17 10.43
N ILE A 39 9.40 7.98 10.92
CA ILE A 39 8.00 7.64 11.17
C ILE A 39 7.86 7.12 12.59
N LEU A 40 6.64 7.20 13.12
CA LEU A 40 6.34 6.74 14.48
C LEU A 40 5.86 5.30 14.49
N ALA A 41 5.08 4.89 13.50
CA ALA A 41 4.46 3.59 13.47
C ALA A 41 3.94 3.28 12.07
N PHE A 42 3.69 2.00 11.80
CA PHE A 42 3.03 1.58 10.58
C PHE A 42 2.28 0.28 10.82
N TRP A 43 1.29 0.01 9.96
CA TRP A 43 0.44 -1.18 10.06
C TRP A 43 0.17 -1.71 8.64
N PHE A 44 0.12 -3.02 8.51
CA PHE A 44 -0.14 -3.70 7.24
C PHE A 44 -1.62 -4.09 7.14
N GLU A 45 -2.29 -3.69 6.05
CA GLU A 45 -3.70 -4.03 5.76
C GLU A 45 -4.60 -3.84 6.99
N HIS A 46 -4.43 -2.72 7.66
CA HIS A 46 -5.03 -2.50 8.98
C HIS A 46 -6.40 -1.82 8.93
N ILE A 47 -6.64 -0.99 7.93
CA ILE A 47 -7.87 -0.23 7.84
C ILE A 47 -8.51 -0.42 6.48
N LYS A 48 -9.82 -0.23 6.45
CA LYS A 48 -10.59 -0.22 5.22
C LYS A 48 -11.43 1.04 5.22
N LEU A 49 -11.29 1.88 4.19
CA LEU A 49 -11.98 3.13 4.06
C LEU A 49 -13.11 2.99 3.05
N LYS A 50 -14.31 3.41 3.43
CA LYS A 50 -15.45 3.40 2.51
C LYS A 50 -15.22 4.47 1.45
N ILE A 51 -15.30 4.08 0.18
CA ILE A 51 -15.14 5.01 -0.94
C ILE A 51 -16.38 5.10 -1.82
N ALA A 52 -17.36 4.23 -1.60
CA ALA A 52 -18.65 4.27 -2.29
C ALA A 52 -19.63 3.41 -1.54
N ASP A 53 -20.91 3.50 -1.91
CA ASP A 53 -21.93 2.62 -1.34
C ASP A 53 -21.78 1.20 -1.88
N ASN A 54 -22.60 0.28 -1.40
CA ASN A 54 -22.60 -1.12 -1.82
C ASN A 54 -21.32 -1.84 -1.39
N ALA A 55 -20.89 -1.59 -0.15
CA ALA A 55 -19.73 -2.24 0.44
C ALA A 55 -18.44 -2.03 -0.36
N CYS A 56 -18.32 -0.89 -1.01
CA CYS A 56 -17.13 -0.55 -1.76
C CYS A 56 -16.13 0.17 -0.87
N GLY A 57 -14.99 -0.47 -0.60
CA GLY A 57 -13.96 0.08 0.26
C GLY A 57 -12.56 -0.07 -0.31
N TYR A 58 -11.65 0.67 0.28
CA TYR A 58 -10.23 0.63 -0.08
C TYR A 58 -9.42 0.26 1.15
N THR A 59 -8.60 -0.78 1.02
CA THR A 59 -7.65 -1.20 2.06
C THR A 59 -6.25 -0.93 1.54
N PRO A 60 -5.57 0.12 2.02
CA PRO A 60 -4.19 0.36 1.62
C PRO A 60 -3.28 -0.74 2.15
N ASP A 61 -2.19 -1.00 1.44
CA ASP A 61 -1.23 -2.00 1.89
C ASP A 61 -0.63 -1.62 3.25
N PHE A 62 -0.26 -0.36 3.41
CA PHE A 62 0.29 0.12 4.69
C PHE A 62 -0.37 1.44 5.09
N MET A 63 -0.63 1.56 6.38
CA MET A 63 -0.97 2.82 7.02
C MET A 63 0.27 3.26 7.80
N VAL A 64 0.73 4.49 7.59
CA VAL A 64 1.99 4.97 8.14
C VAL A 64 1.75 6.27 8.90
N MET A 65 2.25 6.33 10.13
CA MET A 65 2.19 7.57 10.91
C MET A 65 3.56 8.26 10.86
N ARG A 66 3.59 9.45 10.28
CA ARG A 66 4.81 10.26 10.19
C ARG A 66 5.20 10.78 11.57
N ALA A 67 6.44 11.26 11.65
CA ALA A 67 6.94 11.83 12.91
C ALA A 67 6.11 13.04 13.39
N ASP A 68 5.47 13.76 12.45
CA ASP A 68 4.60 14.88 12.81
C ASP A 68 3.17 14.47 13.14
N GLY A 69 2.89 13.17 13.18
CA GLY A 69 1.56 12.63 13.52
C GLY A 69 0.60 12.50 12.34
N VAL A 70 1.00 12.91 11.14
CA VAL A 70 0.16 12.78 9.96
C VAL A 70 0.12 11.32 9.52
N ILE A 71 -1.09 10.84 9.20
CA ILE A 71 -1.30 9.47 8.68
C ILE A 71 -1.22 9.51 7.16
N GLU A 72 -0.42 8.61 6.60
CA GLU A 72 -0.32 8.40 5.16
C GLU A 72 -0.75 6.98 4.83
N LEU A 73 -1.27 6.80 3.62
CA LEU A 73 -1.67 5.49 3.13
C LEU A 73 -0.76 5.13 1.96
N HIS A 74 -0.11 3.97 2.05
CA HIS A 74 0.87 3.55 1.05
C HIS A 74 0.42 2.30 0.30
N GLU A 75 0.45 2.35 -1.04
CA GLU A 75 0.24 1.23 -1.93
C GLU A 75 1.59 0.77 -2.46
N VAL A 76 1.89 -0.51 -2.32
CA VAL A 76 3.17 -1.07 -2.74
C VAL A 76 2.99 -1.84 -4.04
N LYS A 77 3.77 -1.48 -5.06
CA LYS A 77 3.74 -2.15 -6.37
C LYS A 77 5.15 -2.56 -6.77
N GLY A 78 5.25 -3.62 -7.56
CA GLY A 78 6.55 -4.05 -8.09
C GLY A 78 7.11 -3.04 -9.08
N SER A 79 6.22 -2.39 -9.82
CA SER A 79 6.56 -1.26 -10.68
C SER A 79 5.30 -0.45 -10.90
N LEU A 80 5.48 0.82 -11.29
CA LEU A 80 4.34 1.68 -11.55
C LEU A 80 3.49 1.16 -12.72
N ARG A 81 4.12 0.50 -13.69
CA ARG A 81 3.42 -0.01 -14.87
C ARG A 81 2.44 -1.12 -14.58
N ILE A 82 2.62 -1.88 -13.52
CA ILE A 82 1.72 -2.99 -13.18
C ILE A 82 0.65 -2.61 -12.17
N PHE A 83 0.48 -1.31 -11.92
CA PHE A 83 -0.56 -0.84 -11.01
C PHE A 83 -1.92 -1.05 -11.69
N GLN A 84 -2.71 -1.97 -11.13
CA GLN A 84 -4.00 -2.34 -11.68
C GLN A 84 -4.94 -1.14 -11.74
N GLU A 85 -5.76 -1.07 -12.79
CA GLU A 85 -6.62 0.07 -13.01
C GLU A 85 -7.65 0.26 -11.88
N ASP A 86 -8.25 -0.83 -11.41
CA ASP A 86 -9.24 -0.75 -10.33
C ASP A 86 -8.61 -0.29 -9.02
N ALA A 87 -7.43 -0.80 -8.68
CA ALA A 87 -6.70 -0.38 -7.48
C ALA A 87 -6.29 1.08 -7.58
N LYS A 88 -5.87 1.51 -8.77
CA LYS A 88 -5.50 2.90 -9.01
C LYS A 88 -6.70 3.83 -8.81
N VAL A 89 -7.86 3.46 -9.35
CA VAL A 89 -9.08 4.26 -9.19
C VAL A 89 -9.47 4.34 -7.72
N LYS A 90 -9.43 3.23 -7.00
CA LYS A 90 -9.78 3.22 -5.58
C LYS A 90 -8.85 4.12 -4.77
N ALA A 91 -7.55 4.07 -5.05
CA ALA A 91 -6.58 4.92 -4.36
C ALA A 91 -6.83 6.40 -4.63
N LYS A 92 -7.12 6.75 -5.90
CA LYS A 92 -7.41 8.13 -6.27
C LYS A 92 -8.70 8.64 -5.61
N VAL A 93 -9.74 7.82 -5.58
CA VAL A 93 -11.00 8.20 -4.93
C VAL A 93 -10.77 8.41 -3.44
N CYS A 94 -10.01 7.53 -2.81
CA CYS A 94 -9.67 7.67 -1.39
C CYS A 94 -8.92 8.97 -1.14
N ALA A 95 -7.96 9.31 -2.00
CA ALA A 95 -7.20 10.56 -1.86
C ALA A 95 -8.10 11.79 -1.96
N ASP A 96 -9.14 11.73 -2.80
CA ASP A 96 -10.09 12.83 -2.94
C ASP A 96 -11.02 12.94 -1.74
N MET A 97 -11.43 11.82 -1.17
CA MET A 97 -12.45 11.79 -0.13
C MET A 97 -11.90 12.05 1.27
N TYR A 98 -10.66 11.68 1.53
CA TYR A 98 -10.11 11.68 2.89
C TYR A 98 -8.88 12.58 2.96
N PRO A 99 -8.58 13.13 4.15
CA PRO A 99 -7.44 14.04 4.30
C PRO A 99 -6.09 13.31 4.42
N PHE A 100 -6.05 12.02 4.13
CA PHE A 100 -4.81 11.24 4.23
C PHE A 100 -4.04 11.30 2.91
N PRO A 101 -2.76 11.69 2.91
CA PRO A 101 -1.95 11.52 1.70
C PRO A 101 -1.93 10.05 1.28
N VAL A 102 -2.14 9.80 0.00
CA VAL A 102 -2.11 8.45 -0.56
C VAL A 102 -0.92 8.36 -1.51
N LYS A 103 -0.01 7.45 -1.23
CA LYS A 103 1.22 7.28 -1.99
C LYS A 103 1.28 5.91 -2.60
N VAL A 104 1.78 5.84 -3.83
CA VAL A 104 2.15 4.58 -4.48
C VAL A 104 3.65 4.49 -4.43
N VAL A 105 4.18 3.38 -3.96
CA VAL A 105 5.62 3.17 -3.82
C VAL A 105 6.05 1.93 -4.59
N TRP A 106 7.22 1.98 -5.20
CA TRP A 106 7.78 0.85 -5.93
C TRP A 106 9.30 0.85 -5.81
N PRO A 107 9.95 -0.33 -5.93
CA PRO A 107 11.40 -0.39 -5.79
C PRO A 107 12.09 0.29 -6.97
N ARG A 108 13.13 1.06 -6.67
CA ARG A 108 14.00 1.61 -7.69
C ARG A 108 15.04 0.54 -8.03
N LYS A 109 15.35 0.40 -9.32
CA LYS A 109 16.32 -0.58 -9.77
C LYS A 109 17.70 -0.30 -9.15
N LYS A 110 18.47 -1.35 -8.89
CA LYS A 110 19.80 -1.20 -8.30
C LYS A 110 20.70 -0.33 -9.15
N LYS A 111 20.61 -0.44 -10.48
CA LYS A 111 21.41 0.37 -11.40
C LYS A 111 21.07 1.86 -11.29
N ASP A 112 19.92 2.20 -10.77
CA ASP A 112 19.45 3.57 -10.59
C ASP A 112 19.58 4.02 -9.14
N GLY A 113 20.30 3.28 -8.30
CA GLY A 113 20.57 3.65 -6.93
C GLY A 113 19.82 2.83 -5.88
N GLY A 114 18.91 1.96 -6.27
CA GLY A 114 18.13 1.18 -5.33
C GLY A 114 17.19 2.02 -4.49
N GLY A 115 16.67 1.43 -3.42
CA GLY A 115 15.70 2.11 -2.57
C GLY A 115 14.31 2.11 -3.16
N TRP A 116 13.54 3.14 -2.84
CA TRP A 116 12.13 3.22 -3.23
C TRP A 116 11.81 4.53 -3.91
N GLU A 117 10.91 4.47 -4.88
CA GLU A 117 10.32 5.66 -5.48
C GLU A 117 8.88 5.78 -5.03
N GLU A 118 8.36 6.99 -5.08
CA GLU A 118 6.99 7.23 -4.65
C GLU A 118 6.32 8.25 -5.55
N MET A 119 4.99 8.15 -5.60
CA MET A 119 4.14 9.13 -6.26
C MET A 119 2.94 9.36 -5.35
N GLN A 120 2.55 10.60 -5.16
CA GLN A 120 1.41 10.95 -4.31
C GLN A 120 0.23 11.41 -5.17
N TYR A 121 -0.95 10.91 -4.82
CA TYR A 121 -2.19 11.41 -5.41
C TYR A 121 -2.71 12.63 -4.67
#